data_f54f0d23e00a8403cb7644e47b5e7f58
#
_entry.id   f54f0d23e00a8403cb7644e47b5e7f58
#
_cell.length_a   1.000
_cell.length_b   1.000
_cell.length_c   1.000
_cell.angle_alpha   90.00
_cell.angle_beta   90.00
_cell.angle_gamma   90.00
#
_symmetry.space_group_name_H-M   'P 1'
#
loop_
_entity.id
_entity.type
_entity.pdbx_description
1 polymer ?
#
loop_
_entity_poly.entity_id
_entity_poly.type
_entity_poly.pdbx_seq_one_letter_code
_entity_poly.pdbx_strand_id
1 'polypeptide(L)'
;MTVSLTPKAKIPPYLPDRNNYSATHEGLVHVEFGKEGEEFNSCLKADKAFKAGETICTICNTLSGEKAYSSVQVLPDPPLPTSFTSSSIPQTYYSQSPQPRRHIELNSDLLYVNHSCDPNVVFEVNGREAEKGENDESGEWNGRWRVRAIKDLPVGEILTFAYFSTEWDMDQPFSCLCNTSKCLGTIKGAKDIPSETLDQYFINDHIKAMKAHQAQQTQQGGKASKILNPMSSTTESRSPPQAVKA
;
A
#
# COMPACT_ATOMS: atom_id res chain seq x y z
N MET A 1 -34.62 -15.86 -15.39
CA MET A 1 -33.35 -15.86 -16.16
C MET A 1 -32.22 -15.51 -15.19
N THR A 2 -31.49 -16.52 -14.73
CA THR A 2 -30.32 -16.35 -13.88
C THR A 2 -29.12 -15.99 -14.76
N VAL A 3 -28.66 -14.75 -14.67
CA VAL A 3 -27.42 -14.34 -15.34
C VAL A 3 -26.27 -15.00 -14.58
N SER A 4 -25.69 -16.03 -15.19
CA SER A 4 -24.44 -16.62 -14.73
C SER A 4 -23.32 -15.61 -14.96
N LEU A 5 -22.88 -14.95 -13.88
CA LEU A 5 -21.67 -14.15 -13.89
C LEU A 5 -20.48 -15.12 -13.96
N THR A 6 -19.95 -15.34 -15.15
CA THR A 6 -18.64 -15.96 -15.31
C THR A 6 -17.62 -15.09 -14.58
N PRO A 7 -16.78 -15.64 -13.68
CA PRO A 7 -15.70 -14.87 -13.04
C PRO A 7 -14.83 -14.26 -14.13
N LYS A 8 -14.61 -12.95 -14.10
CA LYS A 8 -13.60 -12.33 -14.94
C LYS A 8 -12.28 -13.06 -14.72
N ALA A 9 -11.67 -13.56 -15.78
CA ALA A 9 -10.34 -14.14 -15.70
C ALA A 9 -9.39 -13.09 -15.09
N LYS A 10 -8.74 -13.46 -13.95
CA LYS A 10 -7.70 -12.60 -13.35
C LYS A 10 -6.59 -12.43 -14.40
N ILE A 11 -6.15 -11.19 -14.59
CA ILE A 11 -4.98 -10.91 -15.43
C ILE A 11 -3.79 -11.58 -14.73
N PRO A 12 -3.03 -12.44 -15.40
CA PRO A 12 -1.86 -13.04 -14.78
C PRO A 12 -0.82 -11.94 -14.50
N PRO A 13 -0.04 -12.05 -13.40
CA PRO A 13 1.03 -11.11 -13.12
C PRO A 13 2.08 -11.14 -14.24
N TYR A 14 2.81 -10.05 -14.38
CA TYR A 14 3.92 -9.96 -15.32
C TYR A 14 4.98 -11.05 -15.04
N LEU A 15 5.24 -11.90 -16.03
CA LEU A 15 6.21 -12.98 -15.95
C LEU A 15 7.16 -12.87 -17.17
N PRO A 16 8.36 -12.32 -17.02
CA PRO A 16 9.34 -12.24 -18.11
C PRO A 16 9.90 -13.63 -18.44
N ASP A 17 10.21 -13.85 -19.72
CA ASP A 17 10.90 -15.05 -20.16
C ASP A 17 12.35 -15.04 -19.65
N ARG A 18 12.69 -15.95 -18.73
CA ARG A 18 14.03 -16.04 -18.12
C ARG A 18 15.14 -16.33 -19.14
N ASN A 19 14.82 -17.05 -20.21
CA ASN A 19 15.80 -17.46 -21.23
C ASN A 19 16.07 -16.36 -22.27
N ASN A 20 15.12 -15.41 -22.39
CA ASN A 20 15.19 -14.30 -23.34
C ASN A 20 14.79 -12.98 -22.64
N TYR A 21 15.37 -12.75 -21.46
CA TYR A 21 15.04 -11.60 -20.64
C TYR A 21 15.60 -10.30 -21.22
N SER A 22 14.76 -9.29 -21.29
CA SER A 22 15.13 -7.91 -21.54
C SER A 22 14.46 -7.03 -20.50
N ALA A 23 15.26 -6.21 -19.82
CA ALA A 23 14.75 -5.34 -18.77
C ALA A 23 13.73 -4.33 -19.32
N THR A 24 12.62 -4.13 -18.60
CA THR A 24 11.61 -3.13 -19.00
C THR A 24 12.09 -1.69 -18.76
N HIS A 25 13.12 -1.52 -17.93
CA HIS A 25 13.78 -0.25 -17.61
C HIS A 25 15.30 -0.39 -17.82
N GLU A 26 15.69 -0.68 -19.05
CA GLU A 26 17.07 -0.96 -19.45
C GLU A 26 18.05 0.10 -18.97
N GLY A 27 19.18 -0.33 -18.41
CA GLY A 27 20.22 0.54 -17.85
C GLY A 27 19.86 1.24 -16.53
N LEU A 28 18.64 1.04 -16.01
CA LEU A 28 18.22 1.56 -14.72
C LEU A 28 18.12 0.44 -13.69
N VAL A 29 17.43 -0.63 -14.02
CA VAL A 29 17.19 -1.77 -13.14
C VAL A 29 17.01 -3.05 -13.95
N HIS A 30 17.28 -4.21 -13.32
CA HIS A 30 17.03 -5.53 -13.90
C HIS A 30 16.53 -6.52 -12.84
N VAL A 31 15.87 -7.58 -13.29
CA VAL A 31 15.44 -8.68 -12.41
C VAL A 31 16.60 -9.66 -12.24
N GLU A 32 17.01 -9.87 -11.00
CA GLU A 32 17.80 -11.05 -10.63
C GLU A 32 16.84 -12.18 -10.29
N PHE A 33 16.80 -13.20 -11.14
CA PHE A 33 15.92 -14.34 -10.95
C PHE A 33 16.46 -15.29 -9.89
N GLY A 34 15.60 -15.70 -8.97
CA GLY A 34 15.86 -16.80 -8.05
C GLY A 34 16.00 -18.14 -8.79
N LYS A 35 16.32 -19.19 -8.06
CA LYS A 35 16.41 -20.54 -8.64
C LYS A 35 15.07 -20.98 -9.21
N GLU A 36 15.14 -21.74 -10.31
CA GLU A 36 13.94 -22.30 -10.93
C GLU A 36 13.21 -23.23 -9.95
N GLY A 37 11.89 -23.04 -9.85
CA GLY A 37 11.04 -23.80 -8.92
C GLY A 37 10.95 -23.23 -7.49
N GLU A 38 11.74 -22.18 -7.15
CA GLU A 38 11.62 -21.44 -5.90
C GLU A 38 10.76 -20.18 -6.13
N GLU A 39 9.61 -20.11 -5.45
CA GLU A 39 8.72 -18.95 -5.50
C GLU A 39 9.30 -17.79 -4.66
N PHE A 40 9.04 -16.55 -5.09
CA PHE A 40 9.38 -15.31 -4.38
C PHE A 40 10.87 -15.05 -4.09
N ASN A 41 11.79 -15.73 -4.78
CA ASN A 41 13.24 -15.56 -4.62
C ASN A 41 13.88 -14.61 -5.64
N SER A 42 13.10 -14.04 -6.54
CA SER A 42 13.58 -13.03 -7.49
C SER A 42 13.53 -11.64 -6.85
N CYS A 43 14.41 -10.75 -7.28
CA CYS A 43 14.43 -9.37 -6.79
C CYS A 43 14.79 -8.39 -7.91
N LEU A 44 14.51 -7.11 -7.72
CA LEU A 44 14.92 -6.05 -8.63
C LEU A 44 16.21 -5.41 -8.13
N LYS A 45 17.20 -5.24 -9.00
CA LYS A 45 18.50 -4.64 -8.70
C LYS A 45 18.75 -3.37 -9.51
N ALA A 46 19.51 -2.45 -8.94
CA ALA A 46 19.95 -1.23 -9.60
C ALA A 46 21.09 -1.50 -10.57
N ASP A 47 20.97 -1.04 -11.84
CA ASP A 47 22.01 -1.12 -12.85
C ASP A 47 23.00 0.05 -12.78
N LYS A 48 22.60 1.15 -12.17
CA LYS A 48 23.45 2.31 -11.88
C LYS A 48 23.26 2.77 -10.45
N ALA A 49 24.18 3.62 -9.98
CA ALA A 49 24.02 4.25 -8.68
C ALA A 49 22.95 5.36 -8.73
N PHE A 50 22.15 5.49 -7.66
CA PHE A 50 21.19 6.56 -7.46
C PHE A 50 21.44 7.23 -6.13
N LYS A 51 21.22 8.55 -6.06
CA LYS A 51 21.26 9.31 -4.81
C LYS A 51 19.86 9.33 -4.16
N ALA A 52 19.86 9.48 -2.84
CA ALA A 52 18.62 9.73 -2.12
C ALA A 52 17.90 10.96 -2.70
N GLY A 53 16.61 10.80 -3.03
CA GLY A 53 15.78 11.81 -3.69
C GLY A 53 15.65 11.63 -5.20
N GLU A 54 16.55 10.92 -5.88
CA GLU A 54 16.49 10.72 -7.33
C GLU A 54 15.32 9.81 -7.75
N THR A 55 14.69 10.16 -8.87
CA THR A 55 13.74 9.28 -9.57
C THR A 55 14.53 8.17 -10.26
N ILE A 56 14.19 6.92 -9.96
CA ILE A 56 14.76 5.74 -10.61
C ILE A 56 14.12 5.56 -11.98
N CYS A 57 12.79 5.51 -11.99
CA CYS A 57 11.98 5.39 -13.22
C CYS A 57 10.55 5.84 -12.97
N THR A 58 9.84 6.12 -14.05
CA THR A 58 8.39 6.34 -14.02
C THR A 58 7.63 5.01 -14.05
N ILE A 59 6.43 5.00 -13.44
CA ILE A 59 5.51 3.87 -13.51
C ILE A 59 4.54 4.13 -14.66
N CYS A 60 4.67 3.33 -15.70
CA CYS A 60 3.88 3.42 -16.92
C CYS A 60 3.50 2.02 -17.43
N ASN A 61 2.64 1.96 -18.46
CA ASN A 61 2.21 0.71 -19.10
C ASN A 61 1.52 -0.27 -18.14
N THR A 62 0.82 0.28 -17.13
CA THR A 62 0.10 -0.53 -16.13
C THR A 62 -1.21 -1.07 -16.70
N LEU A 63 -1.65 -2.20 -16.17
CA LEU A 63 -2.95 -2.77 -16.49
C LEU A 63 -3.93 -2.53 -15.35
N SER A 64 -5.24 -2.47 -15.64
CA SER A 64 -6.24 -2.44 -14.58
C SER A 64 -6.24 -3.77 -13.86
N GLY A 65 -5.99 -3.76 -12.55
CA GLY A 65 -5.97 -4.94 -11.70
C GLY A 65 -7.16 -4.99 -10.73
N GLU A 66 -7.34 -6.15 -10.12
CA GLU A 66 -8.12 -6.35 -8.92
C GLU A 66 -7.15 -6.46 -7.73
N LYS A 67 -7.66 -6.39 -6.50
CA LYS A 67 -6.84 -6.66 -5.31
C LYS A 67 -6.23 -8.06 -5.39
N ALA A 68 -4.91 -8.15 -5.45
CA ALA A 68 -4.14 -9.38 -5.58
C ALA A 68 -2.73 -9.17 -5.00
N TYR A 69 -2.00 -10.26 -4.76
CA TYR A 69 -0.61 -10.21 -4.29
C TYR A 69 0.35 -9.48 -5.24
N SER A 70 0.02 -9.40 -6.52
CA SER A 70 0.80 -8.79 -7.60
C SER A 70 0.39 -7.36 -7.92
N SER A 71 -0.73 -6.89 -7.37
CA SER A 71 -1.27 -5.57 -7.69
C SER A 71 -0.78 -4.51 -6.71
N VAL A 72 -0.80 -3.26 -7.17
CA VAL A 72 -0.54 -2.07 -6.36
C VAL A 72 -1.82 -1.25 -6.24
N GLN A 73 -2.21 -0.91 -5.02
CA GLN A 73 -3.34 -0.03 -4.77
C GLN A 73 -2.97 1.42 -5.05
N VAL A 74 -3.78 2.11 -5.85
CA VAL A 74 -3.55 3.52 -6.25
C VAL A 74 -4.68 4.46 -5.83
N LEU A 75 -5.83 3.92 -5.44
CA LEU A 75 -6.98 4.68 -4.91
C LEU A 75 -7.58 3.96 -3.71
N PRO A 76 -8.35 4.68 -2.86
CA PRO A 76 -9.05 4.05 -1.74
C PRO A 76 -9.94 2.89 -2.17
N ASP A 77 -9.78 1.73 -1.52
CA ASP A 77 -10.64 0.56 -1.68
C ASP A 77 -10.96 -0.04 -0.29
N PRO A 78 -12.23 0.01 0.16
CA PRO A 78 -13.41 0.58 -0.53
C PRO A 78 -13.35 2.10 -0.73
N PRO A 79 -14.20 2.65 -1.63
CA PRO A 79 -14.28 4.08 -1.87
C PRO A 79 -14.59 4.85 -0.59
N LEU A 80 -13.92 5.98 -0.39
CA LEU A 80 -14.24 6.89 0.70
C LEU A 80 -15.48 7.74 0.37
N PRO A 81 -16.24 8.18 1.40
CA PRO A 81 -17.31 9.16 1.20
C PRO A 81 -16.81 10.43 0.52
N THR A 82 -17.63 11.05 -0.33
CA THR A 82 -17.27 12.26 -1.09
C THR A 82 -16.84 13.43 -0.20
N SER A 83 -17.34 13.51 1.03
CA SER A 83 -16.91 14.49 2.03
C SER A 83 -15.44 14.32 2.46
N PHE A 84 -14.83 13.18 2.20
CA PHE A 84 -13.45 12.87 2.55
C PHE A 84 -12.45 13.11 1.40
N THR A 85 -12.93 13.12 0.17
CA THR A 85 -12.07 13.15 -1.03
C THR A 85 -11.63 14.55 -1.43
N SER A 86 -12.15 15.61 -0.79
CA SER A 86 -11.98 16.98 -1.28
C SER A 86 -10.64 17.66 -0.96
N SER A 87 -9.82 17.10 -0.07
CA SER A 87 -8.59 17.80 0.35
C SER A 87 -7.27 17.07 0.07
N SER A 88 -7.30 15.77 -0.20
CA SER A 88 -6.07 14.97 -0.28
C SER A 88 -5.92 14.15 -1.57
N ILE A 89 -7.01 13.92 -2.31
CA ILE A 89 -6.97 13.15 -3.55
C ILE A 89 -7.54 14.05 -4.66
N PRO A 90 -6.77 14.42 -5.69
CA PRO A 90 -7.25 15.25 -6.78
C PRO A 90 -8.50 14.65 -7.44
N GLN A 91 -9.56 15.44 -7.60
CA GLN A 91 -10.80 15.01 -8.25
C GLN A 91 -10.60 14.51 -9.69
N THR A 92 -9.50 14.89 -10.33
CA THR A 92 -9.11 14.42 -11.66
C THR A 92 -8.95 12.90 -11.74
N TYR A 93 -8.66 12.22 -10.62
CA TYR A 93 -8.62 10.76 -10.56
C TYR A 93 -9.97 10.08 -10.75
N TYR A 94 -11.04 10.75 -10.33
CA TYR A 94 -12.40 10.20 -10.42
C TYR A 94 -13.12 10.55 -11.72
N SER A 95 -12.59 11.51 -12.50
CA SER A 95 -13.32 12.12 -13.62
C SER A 95 -13.01 11.52 -15.00
N GLN A 96 -11.98 10.70 -15.15
CA GLN A 96 -11.50 10.25 -16.48
C GLN A 96 -11.97 8.85 -16.88
N SER A 97 -12.66 8.12 -16.01
CA SER A 97 -13.21 6.80 -16.34
C SER A 97 -14.51 6.55 -15.57
N PRO A 98 -15.52 5.91 -16.17
CA PRO A 98 -16.73 5.49 -15.46
C PRO A 98 -16.43 4.48 -14.32
N GLN A 99 -15.26 3.84 -14.32
CA GLN A 99 -14.76 2.96 -13.27
C GLN A 99 -13.27 3.26 -13.01
N PRO A 100 -12.95 4.11 -11.99
CA PRO A 100 -11.56 4.41 -11.68
C PRO A 100 -10.83 3.15 -11.24
N ARG A 101 -9.63 2.95 -11.79
CA ARG A 101 -8.75 1.85 -11.39
C ARG A 101 -8.32 2.06 -9.93
N ARG A 102 -8.63 1.09 -9.05
CA ARG A 102 -8.23 1.13 -7.64
C ARG A 102 -6.94 0.36 -7.40
N HIS A 103 -6.77 -0.71 -8.15
CA HIS A 103 -5.57 -1.53 -8.19
C HIS A 103 -5.06 -1.60 -9.62
N ILE A 104 -3.75 -1.68 -9.76
CA ILE A 104 -3.05 -1.82 -11.04
C ILE A 104 -2.10 -3.00 -10.96
N GLU A 105 -1.92 -3.68 -12.09
CA GLU A 105 -0.79 -4.56 -12.32
C GLU A 105 0.33 -3.74 -12.94
N LEU A 106 1.54 -3.83 -12.41
CA LEU A 106 2.68 -3.02 -12.85
C LEU A 106 3.11 -3.34 -14.28
N ASN A 107 2.86 -4.58 -14.74
CA ASN A 107 3.18 -5.05 -16.08
C ASN A 107 4.62 -4.72 -16.52
N SER A 108 5.55 -4.81 -15.58
CA SER A 108 6.97 -4.50 -15.75
C SER A 108 7.82 -5.17 -14.67
N ASP A 109 9.14 -5.07 -14.77
CA ASP A 109 10.10 -5.56 -13.79
C ASP A 109 9.91 -4.96 -12.39
N LEU A 110 9.21 -3.84 -12.27
CA LEU A 110 8.89 -3.24 -10.98
C LEU A 110 8.07 -4.16 -10.06
N LEU A 111 7.41 -5.19 -10.62
CA LEU A 111 6.76 -6.25 -9.85
C LEU A 111 7.73 -6.99 -8.91
N TYR A 112 9.02 -7.00 -9.23
CA TYR A 112 10.05 -7.70 -8.47
C TYR A 112 10.72 -6.86 -7.37
N VAL A 113 10.19 -5.65 -7.09
CA VAL A 113 10.63 -4.87 -5.92
C VAL A 113 10.01 -5.46 -4.67
N ASN A 114 10.85 -6.11 -3.86
CA ASN A 114 10.42 -6.82 -2.65
C ASN A 114 10.08 -5.87 -1.49
N HIS A 115 9.42 -6.43 -0.47
CA HIS A 115 9.10 -5.68 0.75
C HIS A 115 10.32 -5.56 1.68
N SER A 116 10.45 -4.37 2.31
CA SER A 116 11.25 -4.18 3.51
C SER A 116 10.57 -3.22 4.48
N CYS A 117 10.73 -3.46 5.79
CA CYS A 117 10.35 -2.51 6.83
C CYS A 117 11.40 -1.41 7.04
N ASP A 118 12.54 -1.47 6.38
CA ASP A 118 13.52 -0.39 6.26
C ASP A 118 13.86 -0.16 4.79
N PRO A 119 12.90 0.33 3.98
CA PRO A 119 12.98 0.39 2.53
C PRO A 119 14.07 1.35 2.05
N ASN A 120 14.49 1.19 0.80
CA ASN A 120 15.42 2.09 0.14
C ASN A 120 14.81 2.82 -1.05
N VAL A 121 13.60 2.40 -1.49
CA VAL A 121 12.82 3.15 -2.49
C VAL A 121 11.38 3.34 -2.02
N VAL A 122 10.66 4.23 -2.70
CA VAL A 122 9.22 4.46 -2.54
C VAL A 122 8.52 4.39 -3.90
N PHE A 123 7.32 3.85 -3.90
CA PHE A 123 6.39 3.94 -5.02
C PHE A 123 5.49 5.14 -4.77
N GLU A 124 5.68 6.21 -5.54
CA GLU A 124 4.86 7.41 -5.48
C GLU A 124 3.75 7.29 -6.54
N VAL A 125 2.57 6.86 -6.11
CA VAL A 125 1.39 6.71 -6.95
C VAL A 125 0.34 7.79 -6.68
N ASN A 126 0.80 8.91 -6.11
CA ASN A 126 0.00 10.14 -6.03
C ASN A 126 0.08 10.85 -7.39
N GLY A 127 -1.06 11.23 -7.95
CA GLY A 127 -1.02 11.85 -9.27
C GLY A 127 -1.52 10.92 -10.39
N ARG A 128 -0.92 10.93 -11.55
CA ARG A 128 -1.34 10.17 -12.74
C ARG A 128 -0.27 9.16 -13.16
N GLU A 129 -0.70 8.14 -13.87
CA GLU A 129 0.23 7.25 -14.58
C GLU A 129 1.09 8.06 -15.57
N ALA A 130 2.37 7.72 -15.66
CA ALA A 130 3.25 8.29 -16.67
C ALA A 130 2.96 7.67 -18.05
N GLU A 131 3.09 8.46 -19.11
CA GLU A 131 3.06 7.91 -20.46
C GLU A 131 4.37 7.18 -20.78
N LYS A 132 4.30 6.20 -21.68
CA LYS A 132 5.50 5.43 -22.06
C LYS A 132 6.55 6.35 -22.67
N GLY A 133 7.76 6.34 -22.08
CA GLY A 133 8.87 7.20 -22.52
C GLY A 133 8.84 8.60 -21.92
N GLU A 134 7.88 8.90 -21.06
CA GLU A 134 7.81 10.16 -20.32
C GLU A 134 8.75 10.09 -19.12
N ASN A 135 9.95 10.64 -19.26
CA ASN A 135 10.95 10.71 -18.19
C ASN A 135 10.85 12.03 -17.43
N ASP A 136 11.06 11.99 -16.13
CA ASP A 136 11.19 13.18 -15.31
C ASP A 136 12.67 13.56 -15.18
N GLU A 137 13.16 14.35 -16.14
CA GLU A 137 14.54 14.86 -16.12
C GLU A 137 14.72 16.05 -15.17
N SER A 138 13.61 16.68 -14.73
CA SER A 138 13.67 17.89 -13.91
C SER A 138 14.03 17.64 -12.46
N GLY A 139 13.92 16.40 -11.97
CA GLY A 139 14.09 16.06 -10.56
C GLY A 139 12.96 16.56 -9.65
N GLU A 140 12.06 17.41 -10.16
CA GLU A 140 10.87 17.88 -9.44
C GLU A 140 9.72 16.90 -9.66
N TRP A 141 8.94 16.69 -8.58
CA TRP A 141 7.74 15.86 -8.70
C TRP A 141 6.66 16.59 -9.51
N ASN A 142 6.36 16.06 -10.68
CA ASN A 142 5.40 16.64 -11.63
C ASN A 142 4.02 15.94 -11.62
N GLY A 143 3.71 15.19 -10.57
CA GLY A 143 2.45 14.46 -10.42
C GLY A 143 2.35 13.16 -11.22
N ARG A 144 3.46 12.64 -11.74
CA ARG A 144 3.51 11.33 -12.39
C ARG A 144 3.86 10.24 -11.41
N TRP A 145 3.32 9.05 -11.62
CA TRP A 145 3.72 7.88 -10.84
C TRP A 145 5.17 7.52 -11.12
N ARG A 146 5.93 7.28 -10.05
CA ARG A 146 7.35 6.96 -10.15
C ARG A 146 7.86 6.09 -9.00
N VAL A 147 9.01 5.48 -9.23
CA VAL A 147 9.85 4.90 -8.17
C VAL A 147 10.98 5.87 -7.87
N ARG A 148 11.15 6.24 -6.59
CA ARG A 148 12.16 7.18 -6.14
C ARG A 148 13.05 6.55 -5.06
N ALA A 149 14.35 6.76 -5.15
CA ALA A 149 15.30 6.37 -4.11
C ALA A 149 15.11 7.26 -2.86
N ILE A 150 15.08 6.65 -1.68
CA ILE A 150 15.06 7.36 -0.38
C ILE A 150 16.34 7.16 0.42
N LYS A 151 17.25 6.34 -0.09
CA LYS A 151 18.62 6.16 0.36
C LYS A 151 19.54 6.17 -0.86
N ASP A 152 20.84 6.40 -0.64
CA ASP A 152 21.84 6.18 -1.69
C ASP A 152 21.86 4.68 -2.06
N LEU A 153 21.77 4.40 -3.35
CA LEU A 153 21.76 3.04 -3.90
C LEU A 153 23.02 2.86 -4.73
N PRO A 154 23.96 2.00 -4.34
CA PRO A 154 25.06 1.58 -5.21
C PRO A 154 24.55 0.69 -6.34
N VAL A 155 25.36 0.51 -7.37
CA VAL A 155 25.12 -0.49 -8.43
C VAL A 155 25.01 -1.89 -7.80
N GLY A 156 24.01 -2.66 -8.25
CA GLY A 156 23.73 -4.01 -7.76
C GLY A 156 22.92 -4.06 -6.47
N GLU A 157 22.55 -2.89 -5.88
CA GLU A 157 21.68 -2.86 -4.69
C GLU A 157 20.30 -3.40 -5.01
N ILE A 158 19.74 -4.21 -4.09
CA ILE A 158 18.39 -4.73 -4.19
C ILE A 158 17.40 -3.63 -3.80
N LEU A 159 16.44 -3.34 -4.67
CA LEU A 159 15.37 -2.38 -4.41
C LEU A 159 14.31 -3.00 -3.51
N THR A 160 13.92 -2.25 -2.48
CA THR A 160 12.86 -2.66 -1.55
C THR A 160 11.96 -1.49 -1.18
N PHE A 161 10.65 -1.73 -1.04
CA PHE A 161 9.72 -0.70 -0.56
C PHE A 161 8.78 -1.23 0.54
N ALA A 162 8.16 -0.33 1.27
CA ALA A 162 7.17 -0.68 2.29
C ALA A 162 5.82 -0.95 1.61
N TYR A 163 5.38 -2.20 1.48
CA TYR A 163 4.13 -2.56 0.81
C TYR A 163 2.92 -1.84 1.39
N PHE A 164 2.88 -1.64 2.71
CA PHE A 164 1.83 -0.87 3.37
C PHE A 164 1.81 0.62 3.00
N SER A 165 2.80 1.12 2.24
CA SER A 165 2.77 2.50 1.73
C SER A 165 1.80 2.69 0.56
N THR A 166 1.44 1.60 -0.11
CA THR A 166 0.45 1.53 -1.19
C THR A 166 -0.76 0.67 -0.81
N GLU A 167 -0.60 -0.37 0.01
CA GLU A 167 -1.63 -1.34 0.32
C GLU A 167 -2.34 -1.03 1.65
N TRP A 168 -3.66 -0.81 1.58
CA TRP A 168 -4.49 -0.64 2.78
C TRP A 168 -4.70 -1.96 3.52
N ASP A 169 -5.07 -2.98 2.79
CA ASP A 169 -5.40 -4.31 3.28
C ASP A 169 -4.98 -5.33 2.23
N MET A 170 -3.95 -6.11 2.49
CA MET A 170 -3.35 -7.01 1.50
C MET A 170 -4.21 -8.24 1.25
N ASP A 171 -4.23 -8.73 0.01
CA ASP A 171 -4.89 -9.98 -0.37
C ASP A 171 -4.22 -11.19 0.33
N GLN A 172 -2.90 -11.18 0.39
CA GLN A 172 -2.11 -12.23 1.02
C GLN A 172 -1.15 -11.64 2.07
N PRO A 173 -1.53 -11.61 3.35
CA PRO A 173 -0.62 -11.30 4.44
C PRO A 173 0.53 -12.30 4.52
N PHE A 174 1.73 -11.84 4.93
CA PHE A 174 2.90 -12.70 5.03
C PHE A 174 3.79 -12.33 6.23
N SER A 175 4.62 -13.29 6.67
CA SER A 175 5.68 -13.06 7.65
C SER A 175 6.88 -12.40 6.98
N CYS A 176 7.25 -11.22 7.46
CA CYS A 176 8.34 -10.44 6.88
C CYS A 176 9.71 -11.06 7.19
N LEU A 177 10.53 -11.18 6.17
CA LEU A 177 11.90 -11.72 6.24
C LEU A 177 12.96 -10.64 5.99
N CYS A 178 12.63 -9.33 6.15
CA CYS A 178 13.59 -8.25 5.85
C CYS A 178 14.79 -8.19 6.81
N ASN A 179 14.73 -8.86 7.94
CA ASN A 179 15.81 -8.95 8.96
C ASN A 179 16.35 -7.59 9.43
N THR A 180 15.57 -6.50 9.28
CA THR A 180 15.97 -5.18 9.77
C THR A 180 15.53 -4.97 11.21
N SER A 181 16.15 -4.03 11.92
CA SER A 181 15.74 -3.64 13.28
C SER A 181 14.35 -3.02 13.35
N LYS A 182 13.81 -2.54 12.21
CA LYS A 182 12.48 -1.97 12.09
C LYS A 182 11.40 -2.99 11.68
N CYS A 183 11.76 -4.29 11.62
CA CYS A 183 10.84 -5.31 11.13
C CYS A 183 9.53 -5.35 11.93
N LEU A 184 8.40 -5.21 11.24
CA LEU A 184 7.06 -5.22 11.82
C LEU A 184 6.49 -6.65 12.00
N GLY A 185 7.25 -7.67 11.65
CA GLY A 185 6.86 -9.08 11.77
C GLY A 185 5.88 -9.51 10.68
N THR A 186 4.58 -9.41 10.89
CA THR A 186 3.57 -9.77 9.88
C THR A 186 3.09 -8.53 9.13
N ILE A 187 3.16 -8.58 7.80
CA ILE A 187 2.70 -7.51 6.90
C ILE A 187 1.31 -7.86 6.37
N LYS A 188 0.35 -6.96 6.63
CA LYS A 188 -1.08 -7.12 6.27
C LYS A 188 -1.63 -5.92 5.50
N GLY A 189 -0.85 -4.86 5.35
CA GLY A 189 -1.28 -3.56 4.84
C GLY A 189 -1.29 -2.48 5.92
N ALA A 190 -1.64 -1.25 5.58
CA ALA A 190 -1.61 -0.09 6.47
C ALA A 190 -2.72 -0.07 7.53
N LYS A 191 -3.82 -0.76 7.27
CA LYS A 191 -5.04 -0.75 8.09
C LYS A 191 -4.76 -1.03 9.57
N ASP A 192 -3.93 -2.03 9.85
CA ASP A 192 -3.65 -2.51 11.20
C ASP A 192 -2.38 -1.90 11.82
N ILE A 193 -1.62 -1.10 11.07
CA ILE A 193 -0.41 -0.43 11.56
C ILE A 193 -0.81 0.85 12.30
N PRO A 194 -0.30 1.11 13.53
CA PRO A 194 -0.53 2.36 14.24
C PRO A 194 -0.10 3.59 13.41
N SER A 195 -0.82 4.70 13.55
CA SER A 195 -0.51 5.94 12.80
C SER A 195 0.90 6.45 13.10
N GLU A 196 1.33 6.39 14.36
CA GLU A 196 2.66 6.81 14.81
C GLU A 196 3.79 5.99 14.16
N THR A 197 3.50 4.74 13.80
CA THR A 197 4.44 3.88 13.05
C THR A 197 4.44 4.28 11.58
N LEU A 198 3.26 4.50 10.98
CA LEU A 198 3.14 4.92 9.58
C LEU A 198 3.79 6.29 9.32
N ASP A 199 3.76 7.21 10.29
CA ASP A 199 4.36 8.55 10.21
C ASP A 199 5.89 8.51 10.03
N GLN A 200 6.53 7.37 10.28
CA GLN A 200 7.96 7.18 10.06
C GLN A 200 8.32 6.79 8.62
N TYR A 201 7.32 6.60 7.76
CA TYR A 201 7.46 6.14 6.38
C TYR A 201 6.89 7.14 5.38
N PHE A 202 7.36 7.03 4.15
CA PHE A 202 6.61 7.61 3.04
C PHE A 202 5.31 6.82 2.87
N ILE A 203 4.18 7.50 2.89
CA ILE A 203 2.85 6.91 2.73
C ILE A 203 2.10 7.67 1.64
N ASN A 204 1.52 6.95 0.69
CA ASN A 204 0.73 7.54 -0.38
C ASN A 204 -0.58 8.16 0.13
N ASP A 205 -1.11 9.13 -0.59
CA ASP A 205 -2.23 9.97 -0.12
C ASP A 205 -3.52 9.18 0.04
N HIS A 206 -3.77 8.17 -0.80
CA HIS A 206 -4.95 7.31 -0.65
C HIS A 206 -4.91 6.51 0.68
N ILE A 207 -3.74 6.06 1.13
CA ILE A 207 -3.57 5.38 2.42
C ILE A 207 -3.76 6.36 3.57
N LYS A 208 -3.17 7.58 3.49
CA LYS A 208 -3.38 8.64 4.49
C LYS A 208 -4.87 8.98 4.65
N ALA A 209 -5.57 9.12 3.52
CA ALA A 209 -7.01 9.40 3.53
C ALA A 209 -7.82 8.27 4.18
N MET A 210 -7.50 7.00 3.86
CA MET A 210 -8.15 5.84 4.48
C MET A 210 -7.85 5.77 5.98
N LYS A 211 -6.63 6.09 6.42
CA LYS A 211 -6.25 6.11 7.83
C LYS A 211 -6.99 7.20 8.60
N ALA A 212 -7.09 8.41 8.03
CA ALA A 212 -7.85 9.50 8.61
C ALA A 212 -9.35 9.16 8.75
N HIS A 213 -9.93 8.51 7.74
CA HIS A 213 -11.31 8.03 7.78
C HIS A 213 -11.52 6.98 8.88
N GLN A 214 -10.62 6.01 9.01
CA GLN A 214 -10.64 5.01 10.08
C GLN A 214 -10.63 5.66 11.48
N ALA A 215 -9.77 6.65 11.69
CA ALA A 215 -9.67 7.38 12.96
C ALA A 215 -10.98 8.11 13.32
N GLN A 216 -11.65 8.73 12.33
CA GLN A 216 -12.94 9.39 12.56
C GLN A 216 -14.06 8.41 12.92
N GLN A 217 -14.12 7.25 12.25
CA GLN A 217 -15.10 6.22 12.59
C GLN A 217 -14.94 5.73 14.03
N THR A 218 -13.69 5.52 14.46
CA THR A 218 -13.40 5.08 15.84
C THR A 218 -13.85 6.12 16.88
N GLN A 219 -13.63 7.41 16.61
CA GLN A 219 -14.08 8.49 17.50
C GLN A 219 -15.61 8.61 17.59
N GLN A 220 -16.32 8.42 16.48
CA GLN A 220 -17.78 8.47 16.45
C GLN A 220 -18.39 7.25 17.15
N GLY A 221 -17.86 6.07 16.94
CA GLY A 221 -18.27 4.83 17.63
C GLY A 221 -18.07 4.92 19.15
N GLY A 222 -16.94 5.49 19.59
CA GLY A 222 -16.65 5.71 21.01
C GLY A 222 -17.59 6.74 21.68
N LYS A 223 -18.07 7.75 20.96
CA LYS A 223 -19.07 8.70 21.46
C LYS A 223 -20.46 8.08 21.57
N ALA A 224 -20.88 7.28 20.60
CA ALA A 224 -22.16 6.60 20.60
C ALA A 224 -22.28 5.59 21.77
N SER A 225 -21.20 4.87 22.08
CA SER A 225 -21.16 3.93 23.21
C SER A 225 -21.23 4.62 24.58
N LYS A 226 -20.73 5.85 24.72
CA LYS A 226 -20.81 6.63 25.97
C LYS A 226 -22.20 7.24 26.19
N ILE A 227 -23.00 7.42 25.14
CA ILE A 227 -24.36 7.98 25.25
C ILE A 227 -25.39 6.90 25.66
N LEU A 228 -25.09 5.63 25.39
CA LEU A 228 -25.99 4.51 25.71
C LEU A 228 -25.84 3.95 27.14
N ASN A 229 -25.00 4.52 27.99
CA ASN A 229 -24.89 4.19 29.41
C ASN A 229 -25.01 5.44 30.32
N PRO A 230 -26.19 6.09 30.46
CA PRO A 230 -26.46 6.90 31.61
C PRO A 230 -27.40 6.11 32.53
N MET A 231 -27.00 5.91 33.79
CA MET A 231 -27.78 5.45 34.93
C MET A 231 -27.79 3.96 35.27
N SER A 232 -26.93 3.59 36.19
CA SER A 232 -27.38 2.88 37.38
C SER A 232 -26.32 2.97 38.50
N SER A 233 -26.41 3.98 39.33
CA SER A 233 -25.82 4.00 40.65
C SER A 233 -26.76 4.75 41.60
N THR A 234 -27.82 4.07 42.02
CA THR A 234 -28.49 4.34 43.30
C THR A 234 -28.30 3.10 44.16
N THR A 235 -27.24 3.11 44.90
CA THR A 235 -27.03 2.19 46.02
C THR A 235 -27.89 2.69 47.20
N GLU A 236 -29.07 2.10 47.39
CA GLU A 236 -29.73 2.14 48.69
C GLU A 236 -29.00 1.21 49.65
N SER A 237 -28.38 1.83 50.65
CA SER A 237 -27.82 1.18 51.81
C SER A 237 -28.94 0.66 52.69
N ARG A 238 -29.20 -0.66 52.71
CA ARG A 238 -29.99 -1.32 53.75
C ARG A 238 -29.01 -1.97 54.76
N SER A 239 -29.06 -1.46 55.98
CA SER A 239 -28.42 -2.01 57.14
C SER A 239 -28.98 -3.40 57.51
N PRO A 240 -28.15 -4.35 57.98
CA PRO A 240 -28.67 -5.65 58.42
C PRO A 240 -29.33 -5.59 59.81
N PRO A 241 -30.34 -6.41 60.11
CA PRO A 241 -30.97 -6.48 61.41
C PRO A 241 -30.06 -7.20 62.43
N GLN A 242 -30.05 -6.65 63.63
CA GLN A 242 -29.32 -7.19 64.80
C GLN A 242 -29.95 -8.50 65.25
N ALA A 243 -29.10 -9.49 65.55
CA ALA A 243 -29.49 -10.74 66.17
C ALA A 243 -29.73 -10.54 67.67
N VAL A 244 -30.92 -10.93 68.16
CA VAL A 244 -31.23 -11.04 69.58
C VAL A 244 -30.82 -12.44 70.05
N LYS A 245 -30.00 -12.51 71.14
CA LYS A 245 -29.69 -13.73 71.87
C LYS A 245 -30.85 -14.10 72.80
N ALA A 246 -31.21 -15.34 72.81
CA ALA A 246 -31.71 -16.08 73.93
C ALA A 246 -31.06 -17.48 73.95
#